data_5b636166b3fce8a3bdd77be9ab36ca25
#
_entry.id   5b636166b3fce8a3bdd77be9ab36ca25
#
_cell.length_a   1.000
_cell.length_b   1.000
_cell.length_c   1.000
_cell.angle_alpha   90.00
_cell.angle_beta   90.00
_cell.angle_gamma   90.00
#
_symmetry.space_group_name_H-M   'P 1'
#
loop_
_entity.id
_entity.type
_entity.pdbx_description
1 polymer ?
#
loop_
_entity_poly.entity_id
_entity_poly.type
_entity_poly.pdbx_seq_one_letter_code
_entity_poly.pdbx_strand_id
1 'polypeptide(L)'
;MATMQVAFELESQHGCLVVRDTHSDGDISEWDPGASASYVDRGSAIFAVIHGIEGAVRCELWRGLPAEPLPHTILTALFTIDGALQVQDPAGVVDVVVATLRGRREITVLGDDPTSPSRVQVVVGPDVGA
;
A
#
# COMPACT_ATOMS: atom_id res chain seq x y z
N MET A 1 18.46 -7.77 -3.20
CA MET A 1 18.22 -7.98 -1.75
C MET A 1 17.07 -7.10 -1.30
N ALA A 2 16.18 -7.65 -0.49
CA ALA A 2 15.05 -6.88 0.05
C ALA A 2 15.48 -6.00 1.22
N THR A 3 14.96 -4.78 1.27
CA THR A 3 15.24 -3.83 2.34
C THR A 3 13.93 -3.21 2.84
N MET A 4 13.69 -3.34 4.14
CA MET A 4 12.54 -2.69 4.76
C MET A 4 12.80 -1.19 4.87
N GLN A 5 11.91 -0.38 4.31
CA GLN A 5 12.03 1.08 4.31
C GLN A 5 11.44 1.68 5.57
N VAL A 6 10.28 1.19 5.97
CA VAL A 6 9.53 1.67 7.13
C VAL A 6 8.49 0.63 7.54
N ALA A 7 8.14 0.64 8.83
CA ALA A 7 7.03 -0.13 9.36
C ALA A 7 6.27 0.73 10.36
N PHE A 8 4.96 0.55 10.41
CA PHE A 8 4.12 1.24 11.38
C PHE A 8 2.91 0.39 11.75
N GLU A 9 2.29 0.74 12.85
CA GLU A 9 1.03 0.14 13.29
C GLU A 9 0.02 1.27 13.58
N LEU A 10 -1.24 1.03 13.26
CA LEU A 10 -2.32 1.95 13.58
C LEU A 10 -3.65 1.21 13.71
N GLU A 11 -4.57 1.82 14.46
CA GLU A 11 -5.98 1.44 14.46
C GLU A 11 -6.69 2.26 13.39
N SER A 12 -6.98 1.63 12.24
CA SER A 12 -7.56 2.33 11.10
C SER A 12 -9.03 2.66 11.33
N GLN A 13 -9.37 3.95 11.34
CA GLN A 13 -10.75 4.41 11.56
C GLN A 13 -11.66 4.06 10.38
N HIS A 14 -11.10 3.95 9.19
CA HIS A 14 -11.87 3.69 7.96
C HIS A 14 -11.70 2.28 7.44
N GLY A 15 -10.84 1.46 8.07
CA GLY A 15 -10.59 0.09 7.63
C GLY A 15 -9.91 -0.01 6.27
N CYS A 16 -9.10 0.97 5.91
CA CYS A 16 -8.36 0.97 4.64
C CYS A 16 -7.08 1.78 4.72
N LEU A 17 -6.17 1.51 3.78
CA LEU A 17 -4.93 2.26 3.59
C LEU A 17 -4.79 2.65 2.12
N VAL A 18 -4.04 3.72 1.87
CA VAL A 18 -3.78 4.26 0.54
C VAL A 18 -2.28 4.24 0.27
N VAL A 19 -1.91 3.73 -0.90
CA VAL A 19 -0.54 3.79 -1.44
C VAL A 19 -0.58 4.60 -2.72
N ARG A 20 0.26 5.63 -2.83
CA ARG A 20 0.23 6.50 -4.00
C ARG A 20 1.57 7.16 -4.28
N ASP A 21 1.76 7.59 -5.52
CA ASP A 21 2.73 8.63 -5.84
C ASP A 21 2.19 9.98 -5.35
N THR A 22 3.02 10.78 -4.68
CA THR A 22 2.60 12.08 -4.15
C THR A 22 2.12 13.06 -5.23
N HIS A 23 2.53 12.85 -6.49
CA HIS A 23 2.08 13.64 -7.64
C HIS A 23 0.90 13.01 -8.38
N SER A 24 0.36 11.88 -7.88
CA SER A 24 -0.76 11.20 -8.53
C SER A 24 -2.02 12.06 -8.51
N ASP A 25 -2.72 12.09 -9.65
CA ASP A 25 -4.06 12.65 -9.78
C ASP A 25 -5.14 11.56 -9.85
N GLY A 26 -4.78 10.33 -9.52
CA GLY A 26 -5.71 9.21 -9.50
C GLY A 26 -6.84 9.43 -8.50
N ASP A 27 -8.05 9.03 -8.91
CA ASP A 27 -9.25 9.16 -8.09
C ASP A 27 -9.68 7.80 -7.56
N ILE A 28 -9.50 7.58 -6.26
CA ILE A 28 -9.86 6.34 -5.59
C ILE A 28 -11.25 6.40 -4.93
N SER A 29 -12.00 7.49 -5.10
CA SER A 29 -13.33 7.66 -4.52
C SER A 29 -14.37 6.73 -5.13
N GLU A 30 -14.10 6.16 -6.30
CA GLU A 30 -14.98 5.18 -6.96
C GLU A 30 -14.89 3.79 -6.32
N TRP A 31 -14.00 3.58 -5.37
CA TRP A 31 -13.86 2.29 -4.71
C TRP A 31 -15.11 1.91 -3.94
N ASP A 32 -15.60 0.70 -4.21
CA ASP A 32 -16.67 0.06 -3.44
C ASP A 32 -16.09 -1.10 -2.64
N PRO A 33 -15.86 -0.92 -1.32
CA PRO A 33 -15.31 -1.98 -0.50
C PRO A 33 -16.19 -3.21 -0.36
N GLY A 34 -17.48 -3.09 -0.66
CA GLY A 34 -18.39 -4.22 -0.69
C GLY A 34 -18.22 -5.09 -1.93
N ALA A 35 -17.64 -4.55 -3.01
CA ALA A 35 -17.43 -5.26 -4.27
C ALA A 35 -16.01 -5.78 -4.43
N SER A 36 -14.99 -5.10 -3.86
CA SER A 36 -13.59 -5.46 -4.03
C SER A 36 -12.76 -5.06 -2.80
N ALA A 37 -11.73 -5.85 -2.50
CA ALA A 37 -10.80 -5.55 -1.43
C ALA A 37 -9.83 -4.42 -1.78
N SER A 38 -9.76 -4.00 -3.04
CA SER A 38 -8.85 -2.95 -3.49
C SER A 38 -9.36 -2.25 -4.74
N TYR A 39 -8.79 -1.07 -5.00
CA TYR A 39 -9.06 -0.28 -6.19
C TYR A 39 -7.82 0.49 -6.59
N VAL A 40 -7.55 0.59 -7.88
CA VAL A 40 -6.35 1.26 -8.41
C VAL A 40 -6.77 2.27 -9.48
N ASP A 41 -6.25 3.48 -9.41
CA ASP A 41 -6.37 4.48 -10.46
C ASP A 41 -5.10 5.34 -10.54
N ARG A 42 -4.42 5.29 -11.67
CA ARG A 42 -3.32 6.20 -12.06
C ARG A 42 -2.33 6.56 -10.95
N GLY A 43 -1.59 5.58 -10.44
CA GLY A 43 -0.57 5.81 -9.43
C GLY A 43 -1.13 6.00 -8.02
N SER A 44 -2.39 5.66 -7.80
CA SER A 44 -3.01 5.59 -6.49
C SER A 44 -3.72 4.26 -6.32
N ALA A 45 -3.62 3.69 -5.13
CA ALA A 45 -4.31 2.45 -4.78
C ALA A 45 -4.86 2.56 -3.36
N ILE A 46 -6.04 1.98 -3.15
CA ILE A 46 -6.65 1.86 -1.83
C ILE A 46 -6.99 0.39 -1.60
N PHE A 47 -6.81 -0.08 -0.39
CA PHE A 47 -7.10 -1.48 -0.04
C PHE A 47 -7.63 -1.58 1.39
N ALA A 48 -8.47 -2.59 1.59
CA ALA A 48 -9.08 -2.88 2.89
C ALA A 48 -8.06 -3.47 3.86
N VAL A 49 -8.17 -3.07 5.12
CA VAL A 49 -7.47 -3.67 6.26
C VAL A 49 -8.49 -3.86 7.39
N ILE A 50 -8.09 -4.51 8.49
CA ILE A 50 -8.98 -4.61 9.64
C ILE A 50 -9.34 -3.21 10.15
N HIS A 51 -10.60 -3.06 10.61
CA HIS A 51 -11.03 -1.82 11.24
C HIS A 51 -10.42 -1.69 12.64
N GLY A 52 -10.13 -0.47 13.07
CA GLY A 52 -9.52 -0.19 14.37
C GLY A 52 -10.27 -0.75 15.58
N ILE A 53 -11.58 -0.96 15.46
CA ILE A 53 -12.38 -1.62 16.50
C ILE A 53 -11.92 -3.08 16.72
N GLU A 54 -11.41 -3.74 15.67
CA GLU A 54 -10.93 -5.12 15.73
C GLU A 54 -9.47 -5.23 16.15
N GLY A 55 -8.72 -4.14 16.09
CA GLY A 55 -7.31 -4.10 16.44
C GLY A 55 -6.47 -3.23 15.53
N ALA A 56 -5.16 -3.27 15.73
CA ALA A 56 -4.21 -2.52 14.94
C ALA A 56 -3.80 -3.31 13.69
N VAL A 57 -3.60 -2.61 12.58
CA VAL A 57 -2.95 -3.15 11.38
C VAL A 57 -1.46 -2.79 11.43
N ARG A 58 -0.60 -3.77 11.11
CA ARG A 58 0.83 -3.54 10.91
C ARG A 58 1.10 -3.46 9.41
N CYS A 59 1.69 -2.36 8.98
CA CYS A 59 2.08 -2.15 7.59
C CYS A 59 3.60 -2.02 7.49
N GLU A 60 4.19 -2.78 6.56
CA GLU A 60 5.60 -2.72 6.22
C GLU A 60 5.75 -2.26 4.77
N LEU A 61 6.67 -1.36 4.51
CA LEU A 61 7.06 -0.95 3.16
C LEU A 61 8.42 -1.52 2.84
N TRP A 62 8.49 -2.32 1.77
CA TRP A 62 9.69 -3.05 1.36
C TRP A 62 10.13 -2.63 -0.03
N ARG A 63 11.42 -2.47 -0.20
CA ARG A 63 12.08 -2.44 -1.50
C ARG A 63 12.56 -3.85 -1.81
N GLY A 64 11.91 -4.52 -2.76
CA GLY A 64 12.16 -5.93 -3.06
C GLY A 64 11.32 -6.86 -2.20
N LEU A 65 11.13 -8.10 -2.67
CA LEU A 65 10.32 -9.10 -2.00
C LEU A 65 10.99 -9.56 -0.69
N PRO A 66 10.32 -9.45 0.45
CA PRO A 66 10.88 -9.91 1.71
C PRO A 66 11.09 -11.44 1.73
N ALA A 67 12.01 -11.92 2.57
CA ALA A 67 12.31 -13.35 2.69
C ALA A 67 11.09 -14.16 3.16
N GLU A 68 10.23 -13.55 3.96
CA GLU A 68 9.01 -14.15 4.46
C GLU A 68 7.79 -13.34 3.99
N PRO A 69 7.40 -13.46 2.69
CA PRO A 69 6.27 -12.72 2.18
C PRO A 69 4.96 -13.25 2.76
N LEU A 70 4.02 -12.32 3.01
CA LEU A 70 2.67 -12.70 3.44
C LEU A 70 1.94 -13.44 2.31
N PRO A 71 1.00 -14.35 2.64
CA PRO A 71 0.53 -15.36 1.68
C PRO A 71 -0.46 -14.87 0.64
N HIS A 72 -1.14 -13.73 0.86
CA HIS A 72 -2.20 -13.29 -0.05
C HIS A 72 -1.81 -12.02 -0.79
N THR A 73 -1.94 -12.04 -2.11
CA THR A 73 -1.78 -10.83 -2.94
C THR A 73 -3.10 -10.07 -2.95
N ILE A 74 -3.10 -8.88 -2.36
CA ILE A 74 -4.27 -8.00 -2.32
C ILE A 74 -4.41 -7.24 -3.63
N LEU A 75 -3.31 -6.69 -4.13
CA LEU A 75 -3.28 -5.99 -5.42
C LEU A 75 -1.88 -5.98 -6.00
N THR A 76 -1.81 -5.77 -7.30
CA THR A 76 -0.58 -5.49 -8.05
C THR A 76 -0.88 -4.38 -9.04
N ALA A 77 -0.01 -3.37 -9.10
CA ALA A 77 -0.15 -2.25 -10.02
C ALA A 77 1.21 -1.71 -10.42
N LEU A 78 1.29 -1.13 -11.62
CA LEU A 78 2.49 -0.47 -12.10
C LEU A 78 2.34 1.03 -11.90
N PHE A 79 3.21 1.62 -11.08
CA PHE A 79 3.21 3.05 -10.80
C PHE A 79 4.41 3.71 -11.47
N THR A 80 4.20 4.90 -12.02
CA THR A 80 5.28 5.82 -12.35
C THR A 80 5.39 6.81 -11.19
N ILE A 81 6.44 6.66 -10.39
CA ILE A 81 6.64 7.46 -9.19
C ILE A 81 7.52 8.67 -9.53
N ASP A 82 6.89 9.81 -9.74
CA ASP A 82 7.56 11.08 -10.08
C ASP A 82 7.96 11.87 -8.84
N GLY A 83 7.13 11.86 -7.82
CA GLY A 83 7.38 12.54 -6.56
C GLY A 83 8.03 11.62 -5.56
N ALA A 84 7.21 11.03 -4.70
CA ALA A 84 7.62 10.07 -3.69
C ALA A 84 6.51 9.04 -3.50
N LEU A 85 6.87 7.87 -3.02
CA LEU A 85 5.87 6.87 -2.63
C LEU A 85 5.32 7.22 -1.26
N GLN A 86 4.01 7.29 -1.15
CA GLN A 86 3.30 7.66 0.06
C GLN A 86 2.39 6.52 0.50
N VAL A 87 2.40 6.21 1.79
CA VAL A 87 1.45 5.29 2.42
C VAL A 87 0.75 6.06 3.53
N GLN A 88 -0.58 6.12 3.46
CA GLN A 88 -1.36 6.90 4.41
C GLN A 88 -2.66 6.20 4.77
N ASP A 89 -3.19 6.55 5.95
CA ASP A 89 -4.59 6.24 6.25
C ASP A 89 -5.46 7.45 5.89
N PRO A 90 -6.72 7.24 5.47
CA PRO A 90 -7.58 8.35 5.05
C PRO A 90 -7.88 9.38 6.14
N ALA A 91 -7.77 9.01 7.42
CA ALA A 91 -7.94 9.94 8.53
C ALA A 91 -6.71 10.81 8.79
N GLY A 92 -5.57 10.50 8.14
CA GLY A 92 -4.34 11.28 8.27
C GLY A 92 -3.55 11.02 9.56
N VAL A 93 -3.85 9.95 10.29
CA VAL A 93 -3.12 9.57 11.50
C VAL A 93 -1.70 9.12 11.15
N VAL A 94 -1.57 8.39 10.06
CA VAL A 94 -0.28 7.96 9.51
C VAL A 94 -0.14 8.50 8.11
N ASP A 95 1.01 9.11 7.83
CA ASP A 95 1.38 9.63 6.52
C ASP A 95 2.88 9.45 6.36
N VAL A 96 3.27 8.41 5.61
CA VAL A 96 4.67 8.05 5.41
C VAL A 96 5.05 8.33 3.96
N VAL A 97 6.15 9.04 3.76
CA VAL A 97 6.65 9.41 2.43
C VAL A 97 8.07 8.91 2.28
N VAL A 98 8.35 8.13 1.22
CA VAL A 98 9.68 7.61 0.90
C VAL A 98 10.12 8.14 -0.46
N ALA A 99 11.07 9.07 -0.46
CA ALA A 99 11.51 9.78 -1.66
C ALA A 99 12.47 8.97 -2.55
N THR A 100 13.05 7.90 -2.03
CA THR A 100 14.09 7.12 -2.72
C THR A 100 13.55 6.08 -3.70
N LEU A 101 12.24 5.93 -3.81
CA LEU A 101 11.60 4.90 -4.62
C LEU A 101 11.00 5.48 -5.91
N ARG A 102 11.69 6.43 -6.53
CA ARG A 102 11.27 7.00 -7.82
C ARG A 102 11.46 6.00 -8.95
N GLY A 103 10.72 6.21 -10.03
CA GLY A 103 10.80 5.42 -11.24
C GLY A 103 9.52 4.67 -11.54
N ARG A 104 9.57 3.85 -12.57
CA ARG A 104 8.44 3.01 -12.99
C ARG A 104 8.56 1.66 -12.31
N ARG A 105 7.71 1.44 -11.32
CA ARG A 105 7.84 0.30 -10.41
C ARG A 105 6.53 -0.44 -10.24
N GLU A 106 6.61 -1.76 -10.19
CA GLU A 106 5.48 -2.59 -9.80
C GLU A 106 5.30 -2.50 -8.28
N ILE A 107 4.09 -2.22 -7.85
CA ILE A 107 3.69 -2.19 -6.45
C ILE A 107 2.80 -3.41 -6.21
N THR A 108 3.20 -4.25 -5.25
CA THR A 108 2.41 -5.41 -4.84
C THR A 108 2.09 -5.27 -3.37
N VAL A 109 0.83 -5.39 -3.01
CA VAL A 109 0.39 -5.39 -1.61
C VAL A 109 0.06 -6.82 -1.21
N LEU A 110 0.77 -7.33 -0.21
CA LEU A 110 0.56 -8.66 0.37
C LEU A 110 -0.10 -8.52 1.74
N GLY A 111 -0.95 -9.47 2.08
CA GLY A 111 -1.65 -9.49 3.37
C GLY A 111 -1.71 -10.87 3.98
N ASP A 112 -1.95 -10.92 5.29
CA ASP A 112 -2.17 -12.17 6.04
C ASP A 112 -3.60 -12.70 5.87
N ASP A 113 -4.48 -11.90 5.30
CA ASP A 113 -5.86 -12.26 4.98
C ASP A 113 -6.22 -11.66 3.62
N PRO A 114 -7.05 -12.33 2.79
CA PRO A 114 -7.33 -11.83 1.44
C PRO A 114 -8.27 -10.63 1.39
N THR A 115 -9.06 -10.37 2.43
CA THR A 115 -10.08 -9.31 2.40
C THR A 115 -9.95 -8.30 3.52
N SER A 116 -9.38 -8.69 4.67
CA SER A 116 -9.32 -7.83 5.85
C SER A 116 -8.03 -8.10 6.63
N PRO A 117 -6.85 -7.79 6.03
CA PRO A 117 -5.58 -8.13 6.65
C PRO A 117 -5.29 -7.28 7.89
N SER A 118 -4.68 -7.91 8.90
CA SER A 118 -4.10 -7.22 10.05
C SER A 118 -2.60 -6.99 9.89
N ARG A 119 -1.98 -7.66 8.90
CA ARG A 119 -0.59 -7.45 8.52
C ARG A 119 -0.52 -7.26 7.02
N VAL A 120 0.22 -6.25 6.60
CA VAL A 120 0.35 -5.86 5.20
C VAL A 120 1.82 -5.59 4.89
N GLN A 121 2.25 -6.07 3.72
CA GLN A 121 3.55 -5.74 3.14
C GLN A 121 3.32 -5.05 1.80
N VAL A 122 3.74 -3.79 1.70
CA VAL A 122 3.76 -3.06 0.44
C VAL A 122 5.14 -3.29 -0.17
N VAL A 123 5.18 -4.03 -1.27
CA VAL A 123 6.43 -4.46 -1.92
C VAL A 123 6.64 -3.63 -3.17
N VAL A 124 7.77 -2.91 -3.22
CA VAL A 124 8.14 -2.06 -4.34
C VAL A 124 9.20 -2.78 -5.16
N GLY A 125 8.88 -3.09 -6.41
CA GLY A 125 9.78 -3.73 -7.35
C GLY A 125 10.88 -2.80 -7.85
N PRO A 126 11.80 -3.32 -8.67
CA PRO A 126 12.84 -2.50 -9.27
C PRO A 126 12.27 -1.48 -10.24
N ASP A 127 13.03 -0.41 -10.51
CA ASP A 127 12.72 0.52 -11.59
C ASP A 127 12.87 -0.22 -12.93
N VAL A 128 11.76 -0.34 -13.66
CA VAL A 128 11.75 -1.04 -14.95
C VAL A 128 12.01 -0.12 -16.13
N GLY A 129 12.38 1.12 -15.85
CA GLY A 129 12.76 2.11 -16.83
C GLY A 129 11.61 2.81 -17.50
N ALA A 130 11.95 3.78 -18.31
CA ALA A 130 11.00 4.60 -19.05
C ALA A 130 10.53 3.88 -20.33
#